data_0f274b3cd8b287e97a035d8ea9008851
#
_entry.id   0f274b3cd8b287e97a035d8ea9008851
#
_cell.length_a   1.000
_cell.length_b   1.000
_cell.length_c   1.000
_cell.angle_alpha   90.00
_cell.angle_beta   90.00
_cell.angle_gamma   90.00
#
_symmetry.space_group_name_H-M   'P 1'
#
loop_
_entity.id
_entity.type
_entity.pdbx_description
1 polymer ?
#
loop_
_entity_poly.entity_id
_entity_poly.type
_entity_poly.pdbx_seq_one_letter_code
_entity_poly.pdbx_strand_id
1 'polypeptide(L)'
;LAEKTRQTQAPRKQSLRRMNRFQYHNAVTDLFKLRCAVFALPERVARVYADYFDPAKGRLPDTVAVGNRPLGKSQLIEPRLAGVAPFPQDLRAEHGFDTQADHLSLSPLLMESFLSLGQSIVQSRDFTEKNVGIWSEFFEAPKKDSEPQSNVVETRLTKFLTLAFRRPVEEETLRRYVSFVTAKRADGVIFEDAMKAVAAAVIASPRFLYIYNADSQIDGAESLDPYSFASRLSFFLWGSIPDEQLLTAAGAGILKDEQVIREEVRRMLKSKKLKRFCDAFPLQWLQLDRMISATPDPDLFPHFYFSKYRLSMHMMLEPLLLFEAVLLENLPVTQFVHSDFTYRSQQLNKAYAELGLEVASAKPSGPGRLVFQRTSTESMRSGGVITNAAVMTMLSNPERSQPISRGAWLASVIFNNPPKPPPADVPPLPENAGIETETLTLRERLGAHRERSDCRGCHEQIDPLGFALENYDAVGRWRSTYKNGRSVNASGKLFHQYDFANITEFKEAILKEDATFVKAFAKHLLSFALGRRLTPWDNVDVEDVVATTAGDGYKIQGIIEGVVMSPAFRSP
;
A
#
# COMPACT_ATOMS: atom_id res chain seq x y z
N LEU A 1 7.98 15.28 -27.60
CA LEU A 1 6.75 14.55 -27.24
C LEU A 1 6.00 15.27 -26.14
N ALA A 2 6.65 15.64 -25.02
CA ALA A 2 6.04 16.32 -23.89
C ALA A 2 5.35 17.65 -24.29
N GLU A 3 5.99 18.44 -25.13
CA GLU A 3 5.44 19.72 -25.61
C GLU A 3 4.23 19.56 -26.53
N LYS A 4 4.22 18.53 -27.40
CA LYS A 4 3.04 18.14 -28.18
C LYS A 4 1.93 17.59 -27.31
N THR A 5 2.26 16.88 -26.25
CA THR A 5 1.29 16.29 -25.31
C THR A 5 0.61 17.38 -24.47
N ARG A 6 1.32 18.45 -24.09
CA ARG A 6 0.75 19.62 -23.39
C ARG A 6 -0.27 20.39 -24.25
N GLN A 7 -0.15 20.34 -25.58
CA GLN A 7 -1.05 21.04 -26.52
C GLN A 7 -2.31 20.26 -26.90
N THR A 8 -2.34 18.96 -26.66
CA THR A 8 -3.51 18.12 -26.91
C THR A 8 -4.22 17.82 -25.60
N GLN A 9 -5.25 18.60 -25.27
CA GLN A 9 -6.16 18.28 -24.16
C GLN A 9 -6.96 17.01 -24.49
N ALA A 10 -6.46 15.84 -24.09
CA ALA A 10 -7.29 14.65 -24.07
C ALA A 10 -8.11 14.63 -22.77
N PRO A 11 -9.38 14.27 -22.80
CA PRO A 11 -10.19 14.18 -21.59
C PRO A 11 -9.59 13.16 -20.63
N ARG A 12 -9.12 13.63 -19.46
CA ARG A 12 -8.55 12.80 -18.39
C ARG A 12 -9.68 12.17 -17.55
N LYS A 13 -10.69 11.59 -18.19
CA LYS A 13 -11.81 10.97 -17.47
C LYS A 13 -11.29 9.87 -16.55
N GLN A 14 -11.42 10.09 -15.24
CA GLN A 14 -11.19 9.03 -14.27
C GLN A 14 -12.46 8.18 -14.11
N SER A 15 -12.24 6.87 -14.08
CA SER A 15 -13.33 5.93 -13.87
C SER A 15 -13.88 6.06 -12.45
N LEU A 16 -15.19 6.00 -12.31
CA LEU A 16 -15.86 5.80 -11.04
C LEU A 16 -15.30 4.53 -10.38
N ARG A 17 -14.85 4.63 -9.14
CA ARG A 17 -14.28 3.49 -8.42
C ARG A 17 -14.99 3.22 -7.10
N ARG A 18 -15.15 1.97 -6.78
CA ARG A 18 -15.62 1.49 -5.48
C ARG A 18 -14.47 1.46 -4.47
N MET A 19 -14.77 1.61 -3.19
CA MET A 19 -13.80 1.29 -2.13
C MET A 19 -13.44 -0.20 -2.17
N ASN A 20 -12.15 -0.53 -2.02
CA ASN A 20 -11.72 -1.89 -1.70
C ASN A 20 -11.99 -2.22 -0.23
N ARG A 21 -11.74 -3.46 0.21
CA ARG A 21 -11.95 -3.90 1.60
C ARG A 21 -11.25 -3.03 2.63
N PHE A 22 -10.00 -2.66 2.37
CA PHE A 22 -9.19 -1.88 3.30
C PHE A 22 -9.75 -0.47 3.45
N GLN A 23 -10.12 0.16 2.35
CA GLN A 23 -10.73 1.49 2.36
C GLN A 23 -12.10 1.47 3.03
N TYR A 24 -12.93 0.46 2.76
CA TYR A 24 -14.22 0.29 3.42
C TYR A 24 -14.07 0.10 4.92
N HIS A 25 -13.17 -0.81 5.35
CA HIS A 25 -12.85 -1.03 6.76
C HIS A 25 -12.46 0.28 7.46
N ASN A 26 -11.55 1.06 6.86
CA ASN A 26 -11.08 2.32 7.42
C ASN A 26 -12.19 3.38 7.45
N ALA A 27 -12.97 3.48 6.38
CA ALA A 27 -14.07 4.43 6.28
C ALA A 27 -15.15 4.18 7.34
N VAL A 28 -15.54 2.92 7.55
CA VAL A 28 -16.49 2.53 8.60
C VAL A 28 -15.89 2.78 9.98
N THR A 29 -14.62 2.43 10.18
CA THR A 29 -13.90 2.69 11.44
C THR A 29 -13.91 4.18 11.78
N ASP A 30 -13.62 5.05 10.82
CA ASP A 30 -13.58 6.49 11.04
C ASP A 30 -14.97 7.10 11.19
N LEU A 31 -15.96 6.64 10.41
CA LEU A 31 -17.34 7.14 10.46
C LEU A 31 -17.97 6.90 11.83
N PHE A 32 -17.80 5.71 12.39
CA PHE A 32 -18.32 5.36 13.73
C PHE A 32 -17.33 5.64 14.86
N LYS A 33 -16.12 6.13 14.56
CA LYS A 33 -15.01 6.27 15.53
C LYS A 33 -14.80 4.98 16.33
N LEU A 34 -14.73 3.83 15.61
CA LEU A 34 -14.61 2.51 16.24
C LEU A 34 -13.28 2.34 16.98
N ARG A 35 -13.35 1.74 18.17
CA ARG A 35 -12.20 1.36 18.99
C ARG A 35 -11.75 -0.08 18.76
N CYS A 36 -12.32 -0.74 17.77
CA CYS A 36 -11.99 -2.10 17.33
C CYS A 36 -12.06 -2.20 15.81
N ALA A 37 -11.51 -3.26 15.25
CA ALA A 37 -11.59 -3.53 13.83
C ALA A 37 -13.02 -3.91 13.41
N VAL A 38 -13.43 -3.56 12.18
CA VAL A 38 -14.72 -3.98 11.63
C VAL A 38 -14.71 -5.49 11.38
N PHE A 39 -13.71 -5.96 10.64
CA PHE A 39 -13.50 -7.38 10.29
C PHE A 39 -12.01 -7.65 10.08
N ALA A 40 -11.68 -8.92 9.92
CA ALA A 40 -10.31 -9.34 9.63
C ALA A 40 -9.91 -9.01 8.20
N LEU A 41 -8.68 -8.54 8.01
CA LEU A 41 -8.03 -8.28 6.72
C LEU A 41 -6.83 -9.23 6.55
N PRO A 42 -7.05 -10.51 6.19
CA PRO A 42 -5.96 -11.50 6.09
C PRO A 42 -4.92 -11.14 5.03
N GLU A 43 -5.32 -10.43 4.00
CA GLU A 43 -4.48 -9.95 2.90
C GLU A 43 -3.53 -8.82 3.29
N ARG A 44 -3.71 -8.24 4.47
CA ARG A 44 -2.83 -7.16 4.98
C ARG A 44 -1.94 -7.69 6.09
N VAL A 45 -0.71 -7.22 6.09
CA VAL A 45 0.19 -7.41 7.24
C VAL A 45 -0.33 -6.51 8.35
N ALA A 46 -1.36 -6.98 9.06
CA ALA A 46 -2.01 -6.20 10.11
C ALA A 46 -1.05 -6.01 11.28
N ARG A 47 -0.76 -4.78 11.60
CA ARG A 47 0.06 -4.38 12.75
C ARG A 47 -0.88 -3.85 13.83
N VAL A 48 -1.39 -4.77 14.64
CA VAL A 48 -2.35 -4.46 15.73
C VAL A 48 -1.77 -3.44 16.70
N TYR A 49 -0.45 -3.46 16.90
CA TYR A 49 0.25 -2.53 17.77
C TYR A 49 1.21 -1.69 16.94
N ALA A 50 0.88 -0.44 16.76
CA ALA A 50 1.69 0.54 16.03
C ALA A 50 1.96 1.79 16.90
N ASP A 51 2.06 1.61 18.22
CA ASP A 51 2.30 2.71 19.17
C ASP A 51 3.62 3.44 18.90
N TYR A 52 4.56 2.76 18.24
CA TYR A 52 5.82 3.34 17.79
C TYR A 52 5.65 4.37 16.66
N PHE A 53 4.54 4.31 15.92
CA PHE A 53 4.29 5.16 14.76
C PHE A 53 3.66 6.48 15.17
N ASP A 54 4.48 7.51 15.24
CA ASP A 54 4.07 8.88 15.58
C ASP A 54 4.66 9.88 14.58
N PRO A 55 3.95 10.18 13.47
CA PRO A 55 4.44 11.08 12.44
C PRO A 55 4.74 12.50 12.94
N ALA A 56 4.08 12.95 14.01
CA ALA A 56 4.33 14.28 14.58
C ALA A 56 5.75 14.43 15.15
N LYS A 57 6.40 13.31 15.50
CA LYS A 57 7.79 13.32 15.96
C LYS A 57 8.82 13.46 14.83
N GLY A 58 8.42 13.25 13.58
CA GLY A 58 9.30 13.37 12.42
C GLY A 58 10.45 12.35 12.39
N ARG A 59 10.40 11.31 13.22
CA ARG A 59 11.41 10.24 13.28
C ARG A 59 10.81 8.93 13.78
N LEU A 60 11.24 7.82 13.15
CA LEU A 60 10.93 6.49 13.65
C LEU A 60 11.91 6.13 14.79
N PRO A 61 11.43 5.57 15.92
CA PRO A 61 12.31 5.15 17.02
C PRO A 61 13.37 4.13 16.58
N ASP A 62 14.55 4.18 17.18
CA ASP A 62 15.62 3.22 16.88
C ASP A 62 15.24 1.78 17.26
N THR A 63 14.38 1.60 18.25
CA THR A 63 13.78 0.31 18.59
C THR A 63 12.27 0.39 18.43
N VAL A 64 11.72 -0.50 17.63
CA VAL A 64 10.27 -0.58 17.39
C VAL A 64 9.76 -1.97 17.77
N ALA A 65 8.63 -2.00 18.48
CA ALA A 65 7.90 -3.22 18.79
C ALA A 65 6.63 -3.25 17.93
N VAL A 66 6.66 -4.08 16.89
CA VAL A 66 5.57 -4.19 15.93
C VAL A 66 4.63 -5.31 16.37
N GLY A 67 3.34 -5.01 16.50
CA GLY A 67 2.33 -6.04 16.64
C GLY A 67 2.16 -6.78 15.33
N ASN A 68 2.09 -8.08 15.41
CA ASN A 68 1.92 -8.98 14.30
C ASN A 68 0.57 -9.71 14.45
N ARG A 69 -0.01 -10.17 13.35
CA ARG A 69 -0.95 -11.27 13.39
C ARG A 69 -0.19 -12.54 13.68
N PRO A 70 -0.36 -13.15 14.84
CA PRO A 70 0.25 -14.42 15.10
C PRO A 70 -0.36 -15.49 14.19
N LEU A 71 0.48 -16.32 13.63
CA LEU A 71 0.08 -17.53 12.92
C LEU A 71 0.04 -18.69 13.91
N GLY A 72 -1.13 -18.99 14.49
CA GLY A 72 -1.28 -20.14 15.38
C GLY A 72 -2.41 -20.01 16.43
N LYS A 73 -2.65 -21.09 17.21
CA LYS A 73 -3.80 -21.22 18.12
C LYS A 73 -3.79 -20.33 19.38
N SER A 74 -2.66 -19.74 19.75
CA SER A 74 -2.48 -18.91 20.96
C SER A 74 -2.48 -17.42 20.66
N GLN A 75 -3.23 -16.98 19.71
CA GLN A 75 -3.06 -15.68 19.04
C GLN A 75 -3.85 -14.58 19.71
N LEU A 76 -3.21 -13.43 19.87
CA LEU A 76 -3.91 -12.17 20.05
C LEU A 76 -4.73 -11.88 18.81
N ILE A 77 -6.01 -12.20 18.90
CA ILE A 77 -6.97 -11.81 17.88
C ILE A 77 -7.19 -10.32 18.09
N GLU A 78 -6.96 -9.54 17.04
CA GLU A 78 -7.33 -8.13 17.02
C GLU A 78 -8.79 -7.97 17.49
N PRO A 79 -9.07 -7.11 18.50
CA PRO A 79 -10.43 -6.81 18.89
C PRO A 79 -11.22 -6.34 17.67
N ARG A 80 -12.30 -7.04 17.36
CA ARG A 80 -13.14 -6.77 16.18
C ARG A 80 -14.60 -7.05 16.48
N LEU A 81 -15.47 -6.50 15.63
CA LEU A 81 -16.90 -6.77 15.73
C LEU A 81 -17.17 -8.25 15.48
N ALA A 82 -17.79 -8.92 16.46
CA ALA A 82 -18.10 -10.35 16.40
C ALA A 82 -19.16 -10.62 15.32
N GLY A 83 -18.98 -11.71 14.58
CA GLY A 83 -19.92 -12.14 13.54
C GLY A 83 -19.82 -11.35 12.22
N VAL A 84 -18.95 -10.36 12.12
CA VAL A 84 -18.79 -9.56 10.91
C VAL A 84 -17.73 -10.18 10.01
N ALA A 85 -18.15 -10.63 8.82
CA ALA A 85 -17.28 -11.15 7.78
C ALA A 85 -17.09 -10.10 6.65
N PRO A 86 -15.87 -9.94 6.10
CA PRO A 86 -15.67 -9.06 4.96
C PRO A 86 -16.34 -9.59 3.69
N PHE A 87 -16.65 -8.70 2.76
CA PHE A 87 -17.02 -9.10 1.39
C PHE A 87 -15.81 -9.73 0.64
N PRO A 88 -16.03 -10.43 -0.51
CA PRO A 88 -14.95 -11.04 -1.27
C PRO A 88 -13.82 -10.07 -1.61
N GLN A 89 -12.59 -10.58 -1.59
CA GLN A 89 -11.41 -9.78 -1.92
C GLN A 89 -11.37 -9.49 -3.42
N ASP A 90 -11.09 -8.25 -3.76
CA ASP A 90 -10.81 -7.85 -5.13
C ASP A 90 -9.44 -8.35 -5.58
N LEU A 91 -9.34 -8.73 -6.84
CA LEU A 91 -8.05 -9.07 -7.44
C LEU A 91 -7.24 -7.79 -7.68
N ARG A 92 -5.97 -7.84 -7.30
CA ARG A 92 -5.04 -6.77 -7.64
C ARG A 92 -4.58 -6.90 -9.09
N ALA A 93 -4.40 -5.78 -9.80
CA ALA A 93 -3.73 -5.77 -11.08
C ALA A 93 -2.30 -6.32 -10.94
N GLU A 94 -1.82 -7.09 -11.91
CA GLU A 94 -0.53 -7.79 -11.86
C GLU A 94 0.65 -6.86 -11.52
N HIS A 95 0.70 -5.68 -12.15
CA HIS A 95 1.71 -4.65 -11.90
C HIS A 95 1.11 -3.36 -11.34
N GLY A 96 -0.02 -3.45 -10.63
CA GLY A 96 -0.78 -2.31 -10.13
C GLY A 96 -1.19 -2.46 -8.67
N PHE A 97 -2.28 -1.79 -8.35
CA PHE A 97 -2.79 -1.65 -6.99
C PHE A 97 -4.23 -2.18 -6.88
N ASP A 98 -4.61 -2.61 -5.69
CA ASP A 98 -5.97 -3.07 -5.38
C ASP A 98 -7.01 -1.94 -5.33
N THR A 99 -6.58 -0.71 -5.55
CA THR A 99 -7.44 0.48 -5.68
C THR A 99 -7.81 0.80 -7.12
N GLN A 100 -7.32 0.04 -8.11
CA GLN A 100 -7.56 0.33 -9.53
C GLN A 100 -9.00 0.04 -9.93
N ALA A 101 -9.66 1.04 -10.53
CA ALA A 101 -11.08 1.02 -10.85
C ALA A 101 -11.49 -0.14 -11.78
N ASP A 102 -10.64 -0.48 -12.76
CA ASP A 102 -10.86 -1.56 -13.73
C ASP A 102 -10.84 -2.97 -13.12
N HIS A 103 -10.34 -3.12 -11.89
CA HIS A 103 -10.35 -4.36 -11.11
C HIS A 103 -11.42 -4.39 -10.01
N LEU A 104 -12.12 -3.28 -9.76
CA LEU A 104 -13.13 -3.14 -8.71
C LEU A 104 -14.55 -3.31 -9.28
N SER A 105 -14.88 -4.52 -9.70
CA SER A 105 -16.21 -4.83 -10.25
C SER A 105 -17.32 -4.80 -9.19
N LEU A 106 -18.56 -4.63 -9.63
CA LEU A 106 -19.74 -4.75 -8.80
C LEU A 106 -20.69 -5.78 -9.45
N SER A 107 -20.83 -6.93 -8.80
CA SER A 107 -21.82 -7.95 -9.17
C SER A 107 -23.07 -7.84 -8.31
N PRO A 108 -24.24 -8.39 -8.72
CA PRO A 108 -25.43 -8.47 -7.87
C PRO A 108 -25.16 -9.14 -6.52
N LEU A 109 -24.37 -10.23 -6.52
CA LEU A 109 -23.97 -10.94 -5.29
C LEU A 109 -23.14 -10.05 -4.37
N LEU A 110 -22.28 -9.20 -4.91
CA LEU A 110 -21.50 -8.27 -4.12
C LEU A 110 -22.38 -7.16 -3.52
N MET A 111 -23.42 -6.71 -4.23
CA MET A 111 -24.40 -5.75 -3.68
C MET A 111 -25.15 -6.33 -2.48
N GLU A 112 -25.62 -7.57 -2.58
CA GLU A 112 -26.24 -8.30 -1.45
C GLU A 112 -25.25 -8.43 -0.28
N SER A 113 -23.99 -8.71 -0.57
CA SER A 113 -22.94 -8.78 0.45
C SER A 113 -22.75 -7.47 1.20
N PHE A 114 -22.85 -6.31 0.53
CA PHE A 114 -22.77 -5.00 1.20
C PHE A 114 -23.97 -4.73 2.10
N LEU A 115 -25.18 -5.10 1.68
CA LEU A 115 -26.38 -4.97 2.51
C LEU A 115 -26.28 -5.83 3.76
N SER A 116 -25.92 -7.10 3.59
CA SER A 116 -25.72 -8.04 4.69
C SER A 116 -24.59 -7.61 5.63
N LEU A 117 -23.51 -7.08 5.08
CA LEU A 117 -22.39 -6.55 5.85
C LEU A 117 -22.80 -5.34 6.68
N GLY A 118 -23.50 -4.37 6.09
CA GLY A 118 -24.00 -3.19 6.81
C GLY A 118 -24.88 -3.60 8.02
N GLN A 119 -25.77 -4.57 7.84
CA GLN A 119 -26.59 -5.12 8.92
C GLN A 119 -25.74 -5.84 9.98
N SER A 120 -24.83 -6.72 9.57
CA SER A 120 -23.99 -7.48 10.51
C SER A 120 -23.09 -6.58 11.37
N ILE A 121 -22.64 -5.44 10.84
CA ILE A 121 -21.84 -4.45 11.58
C ILE A 121 -22.66 -3.87 12.73
N VAL A 122 -23.83 -3.30 12.45
CA VAL A 122 -24.65 -2.61 13.48
C VAL A 122 -25.34 -3.58 14.45
N GLN A 123 -25.53 -4.84 14.04
CA GLN A 123 -26.12 -5.89 14.87
C GLN A 123 -25.08 -6.69 15.65
N SER A 124 -23.77 -6.46 15.42
CA SER A 124 -22.74 -7.13 16.19
C SER A 124 -22.90 -6.86 17.68
N ARG A 125 -22.76 -7.90 18.52
CA ARG A 125 -22.77 -7.76 19.99
C ARG A 125 -21.70 -6.81 20.53
N ASP A 126 -20.65 -6.55 19.74
CA ASP A 126 -19.58 -5.64 20.10
C ASP A 126 -19.83 -4.21 19.57
N PHE A 127 -20.90 -3.98 18.80
CA PHE A 127 -21.31 -2.65 18.35
C PHE A 127 -22.10 -1.93 19.46
N THR A 128 -21.39 -1.46 20.46
CA THR A 128 -21.91 -0.87 21.69
C THR A 128 -21.23 0.45 22.00
N GLU A 129 -21.74 1.19 22.97
CA GLU A 129 -21.15 2.45 23.48
C GLU A 129 -19.66 2.32 23.79
N LYS A 130 -19.21 1.17 24.29
CA LYS A 130 -17.80 0.90 24.58
C LYS A 130 -16.92 1.02 23.35
N ASN A 131 -17.38 0.52 22.21
CA ASN A 131 -16.59 0.38 20.97
C ASN A 131 -16.91 1.44 19.91
N VAL A 132 -18.08 2.09 19.99
CA VAL A 132 -18.55 3.10 19.01
C VAL A 132 -18.41 4.49 19.61
N GLY A 133 -17.47 5.28 19.09
CA GLY A 133 -17.16 6.59 19.65
C GLY A 133 -18.23 7.67 19.43
N ILE A 134 -19.10 7.47 18.41
CA ILE A 134 -20.23 8.41 18.15
C ILE A 134 -21.53 8.00 18.86
N TRP A 135 -21.49 7.07 19.81
CA TRP A 135 -22.69 6.48 20.41
C TRP A 135 -23.64 7.51 20.98
N SER A 136 -23.15 8.36 21.89
CA SER A 136 -23.97 9.40 22.55
C SER A 136 -24.46 10.47 21.56
N GLU A 137 -23.67 10.78 20.54
CA GLU A 137 -24.01 11.79 19.53
C GLU A 137 -25.03 11.29 18.51
N PHE A 138 -25.11 9.97 18.24
CA PHE A 138 -25.90 9.43 17.15
C PHE A 138 -26.95 8.40 17.59
N PHE A 139 -26.61 7.41 18.42
CA PHE A 139 -27.47 6.28 18.75
C PHE A 139 -28.28 6.44 20.03
N GLU A 140 -27.79 7.19 21.01
CA GLU A 140 -28.47 7.38 22.28
C GLU A 140 -29.79 8.14 22.11
N ALA A 141 -30.87 7.61 22.74
CA ALA A 141 -32.16 8.27 22.70
C ALA A 141 -32.12 9.68 23.33
N PRO A 142 -32.74 10.70 22.72
CA PRO A 142 -32.81 12.02 23.32
C PRO A 142 -33.56 11.99 24.65
N LYS A 143 -33.15 12.85 25.61
CA LYS A 143 -33.82 13.00 26.91
C LYS A 143 -35.24 13.51 26.70
N LYS A 144 -36.20 13.10 27.56
CA LYS A 144 -37.63 13.40 27.42
C LYS A 144 -37.99 14.88 27.28
N ASP A 145 -37.17 15.76 27.81
CA ASP A 145 -37.42 17.23 27.84
C ASP A 145 -36.57 18.01 26.79
N SER A 146 -35.92 17.27 25.87
CA SER A 146 -35.16 17.87 24.79
C SER A 146 -36.08 18.18 23.58
N GLU A 147 -35.55 18.94 22.59
CA GLU A 147 -36.18 19.29 21.33
C GLU A 147 -37.06 18.20 20.70
N PRO A 148 -38.05 18.55 19.83
CA PRO A 148 -38.83 17.55 19.12
C PRO A 148 -37.95 16.47 18.49
N GLN A 149 -38.32 15.20 18.68
CA GLN A 149 -37.53 14.04 18.26
C GLN A 149 -37.17 14.07 16.77
N SER A 150 -38.03 14.68 15.93
CA SER A 150 -37.76 14.92 14.50
C SER A 150 -36.56 15.81 14.24
N ASN A 151 -36.39 16.89 14.98
CA ASN A 151 -35.27 17.83 14.80
C ASN A 151 -33.95 17.20 15.23
N VAL A 152 -33.97 16.39 16.31
CA VAL A 152 -32.80 15.64 16.76
C VAL A 152 -32.35 14.63 15.70
N VAL A 153 -33.29 13.89 15.11
CA VAL A 153 -33.00 12.92 14.03
C VAL A 153 -32.42 13.64 12.82
N GLU A 154 -33.02 14.72 12.39
CA GLU A 154 -32.57 15.52 11.23
C GLU A 154 -31.16 16.07 11.45
N THR A 155 -30.87 16.67 12.59
CA THR A 155 -29.56 17.24 12.93
C THR A 155 -28.48 16.14 12.95
N ARG A 156 -28.75 15.00 13.60
CA ARG A 156 -27.83 13.86 13.66
C ARG A 156 -27.57 13.26 12.29
N LEU A 157 -28.62 13.07 11.48
CA LEU A 157 -28.50 12.53 10.13
C LEU A 157 -27.76 13.49 9.20
N THR A 158 -27.98 14.80 9.30
CA THR A 158 -27.26 15.78 8.47
C THR A 158 -25.74 15.63 8.67
N LYS A 159 -25.28 15.62 9.92
CA LYS A 159 -23.85 15.45 10.23
C LYS A 159 -23.32 14.09 9.76
N PHE A 160 -24.03 13.01 10.09
CA PHE A 160 -23.61 11.64 9.76
C PHE A 160 -23.55 11.40 8.25
N LEU A 161 -24.58 11.81 7.51
CA LEU A 161 -24.66 11.67 6.05
C LEU A 161 -23.60 12.52 5.35
N THR A 162 -23.33 13.74 5.84
CA THR A 162 -22.27 14.60 5.29
C THR A 162 -20.90 13.92 5.38
N LEU A 163 -20.58 13.32 6.53
CA LEU A 163 -19.33 12.55 6.69
C LEU A 163 -19.33 11.29 5.81
N ALA A 164 -20.41 10.52 5.83
CA ALA A 164 -20.51 9.26 5.10
C ALA A 164 -20.42 9.48 3.57
N PHE A 165 -21.11 10.49 3.05
CA PHE A 165 -21.14 10.80 1.61
C PHE A 165 -20.08 11.82 1.20
N ARG A 166 -19.29 12.29 2.17
CA ARG A 166 -18.11 13.16 1.97
C ARG A 166 -18.46 14.51 1.32
N ARG A 167 -19.72 14.94 1.44
CA ARG A 167 -20.23 16.22 0.96
C ARG A 167 -21.58 16.54 1.62
N PRO A 168 -22.01 17.79 1.63
CA PRO A 168 -23.36 18.16 2.08
C PRO A 168 -24.42 17.34 1.36
N VAL A 169 -25.46 16.97 2.08
CA VAL A 169 -26.55 16.14 1.57
C VAL A 169 -27.69 17.03 1.09
N GLU A 170 -28.21 16.72 -0.10
CA GLU A 170 -29.40 17.35 -0.64
C GLU A 170 -30.61 17.14 0.28
N GLU A 171 -31.46 18.16 0.41
CA GLU A 171 -32.61 18.14 1.30
C GLU A 171 -33.58 16.98 1.04
N GLU A 172 -33.80 16.62 -0.22
CA GLU A 172 -34.62 15.46 -0.58
C GLU A 172 -34.02 14.15 -0.05
N THR A 173 -32.71 13.97 -0.19
CA THR A 173 -31.99 12.80 0.34
C THR A 173 -32.09 12.75 1.86
N LEU A 174 -31.85 13.86 2.56
CA LEU A 174 -31.99 13.95 4.00
C LEU A 174 -33.41 13.58 4.45
N ARG A 175 -34.42 14.15 3.83
CA ARG A 175 -35.85 13.86 4.12
C ARG A 175 -36.14 12.35 3.97
N ARG A 176 -35.61 11.67 2.98
CA ARG A 176 -35.80 10.21 2.80
C ARG A 176 -35.26 9.43 3.99
N TYR A 177 -34.05 9.75 4.48
CA TYR A 177 -33.48 9.07 5.64
C TYR A 177 -34.22 9.42 6.94
N VAL A 178 -34.63 10.68 7.14
CA VAL A 178 -35.46 11.09 8.28
C VAL A 178 -36.80 10.36 8.26
N SER A 179 -37.48 10.29 7.12
CA SER A 179 -38.74 9.56 6.96
C SER A 179 -38.58 8.06 7.25
N PHE A 180 -37.45 7.45 6.87
CA PHE A 180 -37.16 6.05 7.19
C PHE A 180 -37.07 5.82 8.71
N VAL A 181 -36.36 6.67 9.46
CA VAL A 181 -36.29 6.59 10.92
C VAL A 181 -37.66 6.81 11.55
N THR A 182 -38.40 7.82 11.08
CA THR A 182 -39.76 8.15 11.59
C THR A 182 -40.72 6.99 11.38
N ALA A 183 -40.70 6.35 10.22
CA ALA A 183 -41.54 5.17 9.94
C ALA A 183 -41.21 4.01 10.88
N LYS A 184 -39.92 3.68 11.05
CA LYS A 184 -39.46 2.66 12.00
C LYS A 184 -39.93 2.95 13.43
N ARG A 185 -39.87 4.21 13.86
CA ARG A 185 -40.34 4.64 15.18
C ARG A 185 -41.86 4.49 15.31
N ALA A 186 -42.63 4.81 14.27
CA ALA A 186 -44.08 4.60 14.23
C ALA A 186 -44.46 3.12 14.33
N ASP A 187 -43.64 2.22 13.75
CA ASP A 187 -43.78 0.78 13.85
C ASP A 187 -43.38 0.21 15.24
N GLY A 188 -43.03 1.07 16.22
CA GLY A 188 -42.70 0.67 17.59
C GLY A 188 -41.23 0.28 17.80
N VAL A 189 -40.36 0.41 16.77
CA VAL A 189 -38.91 0.13 16.91
C VAL A 189 -38.29 1.16 17.85
N ILE A 190 -37.45 0.77 18.81
CA ILE A 190 -36.77 1.71 19.72
C ILE A 190 -35.83 2.64 18.94
N PHE A 191 -35.53 3.83 19.51
CA PHE A 191 -34.73 4.87 18.85
C PHE A 191 -33.38 4.36 18.38
N GLU A 192 -32.65 3.66 19.24
CA GLU A 192 -31.34 3.08 18.97
C GLU A 192 -31.38 2.15 17.73
N ASP A 193 -32.34 1.23 17.68
CA ASP A 193 -32.45 0.27 16.59
C ASP A 193 -32.89 0.93 15.27
N ALA A 194 -33.72 1.97 15.32
CA ALA A 194 -34.06 2.75 14.15
C ALA A 194 -32.84 3.50 13.60
N MET A 195 -32.00 4.06 14.48
CA MET A 195 -30.74 4.69 14.10
C MET A 195 -29.67 3.69 13.61
N LYS A 196 -29.61 2.48 14.17
CA LYS A 196 -28.79 1.39 13.66
C LYS A 196 -29.23 0.97 12.25
N ALA A 197 -30.52 0.83 12.02
CA ALA A 197 -31.07 0.45 10.73
C ALA A 197 -30.71 1.47 9.64
N VAL A 198 -30.83 2.76 9.93
CA VAL A 198 -30.44 3.81 8.96
C VAL A 198 -28.93 3.84 8.74
N ALA A 199 -28.13 3.64 9.78
CA ALA A 199 -26.68 3.57 9.66
C ALA A 199 -26.22 2.39 8.76
N ALA A 200 -26.85 1.21 8.91
CA ALA A 200 -26.63 0.05 8.05
C ALA A 200 -26.93 0.37 6.57
N ALA A 201 -28.06 1.03 6.31
CA ALA A 201 -28.45 1.45 4.96
C ALA A 201 -27.46 2.45 4.35
N VAL A 202 -26.94 3.37 5.15
CA VAL A 202 -25.95 4.37 4.71
C VAL A 202 -24.63 3.71 4.28
N ILE A 203 -24.05 2.83 5.10
CA ILE A 203 -22.75 2.20 4.79
C ILE A 203 -22.83 1.14 3.68
N ALA A 204 -24.04 0.71 3.32
CA ALA A 204 -24.31 -0.14 2.15
C ALA A 204 -24.70 0.65 0.89
N SER A 205 -24.91 1.96 1.03
CA SER A 205 -25.36 2.83 -0.06
C SER A 205 -24.24 3.02 -1.12
N PRO A 206 -24.59 3.06 -2.42
CA PRO A 206 -23.65 3.45 -3.46
C PRO A 206 -22.97 4.82 -3.19
N ARG A 207 -23.66 5.79 -2.57
CA ARG A 207 -23.07 7.08 -2.19
C ARG A 207 -21.94 6.95 -1.17
N PHE A 208 -21.95 5.92 -0.32
CA PHE A 208 -20.87 5.61 0.58
C PHE A 208 -19.77 4.78 -0.11
N LEU A 209 -20.18 3.74 -0.84
CA LEU A 209 -19.28 2.73 -1.43
C LEU A 209 -18.38 3.28 -2.54
N TYR A 210 -18.88 4.23 -3.34
CA TYR A 210 -18.16 4.76 -4.49
C TYR A 210 -17.47 6.09 -4.19
N ILE A 211 -16.28 6.25 -4.74
CA ILE A 211 -15.51 7.49 -4.73
C ILE A 211 -15.83 8.21 -6.04
N TYR A 212 -16.58 9.29 -5.92
CA TYR A 212 -17.04 10.10 -7.06
C TYR A 212 -16.00 11.17 -7.42
N ASN A 213 -15.88 11.43 -8.70
CA ASN A 213 -15.11 12.52 -9.27
C ASN A 213 -16.11 13.44 -9.99
N ALA A 214 -16.73 14.33 -9.24
CA ALA A 214 -17.62 15.34 -9.83
C ALA A 214 -16.78 16.49 -10.37
N ASP A 215 -17.18 16.98 -11.54
CA ASP A 215 -16.50 18.06 -12.24
C ASP A 215 -16.97 19.42 -11.70
N SER A 216 -16.06 20.37 -11.63
CA SER A 216 -16.38 21.79 -11.51
C SER A 216 -15.60 22.55 -12.56
N GLN A 217 -16.19 23.58 -13.14
CA GLN A 217 -15.45 24.53 -13.96
C GLN A 217 -14.90 25.63 -13.04
N ILE A 218 -13.57 25.69 -12.94
CA ILE A 218 -12.87 26.75 -12.25
C ILE A 218 -12.02 27.46 -13.29
N ASP A 219 -12.30 28.75 -13.52
CA ASP A 219 -11.60 29.60 -14.49
C ASP A 219 -11.54 29.01 -15.92
N GLY A 220 -12.59 28.28 -16.32
CA GLY A 220 -12.70 27.68 -17.65
C GLY A 220 -11.90 26.36 -17.84
N ALA A 221 -11.23 25.87 -16.81
CA ALA A 221 -10.57 24.57 -16.82
C ALA A 221 -11.41 23.52 -16.08
N GLU A 222 -11.45 22.28 -16.62
CA GLU A 222 -12.02 21.13 -15.90
C GLU A 222 -11.19 20.82 -14.66
N SER A 223 -11.79 20.96 -13.50
CA SER A 223 -11.19 20.70 -12.20
C SER A 223 -12.14 19.83 -11.37
N LEU A 224 -11.61 19.09 -10.42
CA LEU A 224 -12.45 18.43 -9.42
C LEU A 224 -13.21 19.46 -8.58
N ASP A 225 -14.46 19.15 -8.25
CA ASP A 225 -15.13 19.91 -7.19
C ASP A 225 -14.37 19.72 -5.86
N PRO A 226 -14.43 20.71 -4.95
CA PRO A 226 -13.64 20.69 -3.72
C PRO A 226 -13.85 19.45 -2.84
N TYR A 227 -15.06 18.88 -2.82
CA TYR A 227 -15.38 17.69 -2.04
C TYR A 227 -14.83 16.42 -2.68
N SER A 228 -14.83 16.33 -4.01
CA SER A 228 -14.18 15.23 -4.74
C SER A 228 -12.67 15.27 -4.57
N PHE A 229 -12.06 16.48 -4.60
CA PHE A 229 -10.65 16.66 -4.30
C PHE A 229 -10.32 16.22 -2.85
N ALA A 230 -11.09 16.69 -1.86
CA ALA A 230 -10.94 16.29 -0.45
C ALA A 230 -11.04 14.78 -0.27
N SER A 231 -12.00 14.13 -0.95
CA SER A 231 -12.15 12.68 -0.93
C SER A 231 -10.93 11.99 -1.54
N ARG A 232 -10.48 12.41 -2.73
CA ARG A 232 -9.30 11.84 -3.40
C ARG A 232 -8.06 11.95 -2.53
N LEU A 233 -7.81 13.12 -1.94
CA LEU A 233 -6.69 13.37 -1.04
C LEU A 233 -6.74 12.47 0.20
N SER A 234 -7.91 12.34 0.83
CA SER A 234 -8.07 11.51 2.02
C SER A 234 -7.91 10.02 1.72
N PHE A 235 -8.49 9.52 0.63
CA PHE A 235 -8.30 8.12 0.22
C PHE A 235 -6.86 7.82 -0.22
N PHE A 236 -6.14 8.79 -0.75
CA PHE A 236 -4.72 8.65 -1.07
C PHE A 236 -3.87 8.49 0.20
N LEU A 237 -3.93 9.44 1.13
CA LEU A 237 -3.03 9.50 2.28
C LEU A 237 -3.51 8.71 3.50
N TRP A 238 -4.82 8.57 3.68
CA TRP A 238 -5.40 7.90 4.85
C TRP A 238 -6.17 6.63 4.51
N GLY A 239 -6.40 6.35 3.22
CA GLY A 239 -7.20 5.20 2.79
C GLY A 239 -8.60 5.19 3.39
N SER A 240 -9.19 6.38 3.63
CA SER A 240 -10.44 6.56 4.35
C SER A 240 -11.16 7.85 3.94
N ILE A 241 -12.35 8.07 4.51
CA ILE A 241 -13.13 9.30 4.34
C ILE A 241 -12.39 10.54 4.89
N PRO A 242 -12.62 11.75 4.31
CA PRO A 242 -12.11 13.00 4.84
C PRO A 242 -12.57 13.25 6.28
N ASP A 243 -11.76 13.95 7.05
CA ASP A 243 -12.17 14.45 8.36
C ASP A 243 -13.00 15.75 8.24
N GLU A 244 -13.60 16.18 9.36
CA GLU A 244 -14.43 17.38 9.41
C GLU A 244 -13.67 18.64 8.96
N GLN A 245 -12.37 18.76 9.29
CA GLN A 245 -11.52 19.88 8.88
C GLN A 245 -11.40 19.97 7.36
N LEU A 246 -11.08 18.83 6.71
CA LEU A 246 -10.91 18.80 5.25
C LEU A 246 -12.24 19.04 4.52
N LEU A 247 -13.37 18.53 5.06
CA LEU A 247 -14.71 18.82 4.51
C LEU A 247 -15.10 20.28 4.71
N THR A 248 -14.73 20.90 5.83
CA THR A 248 -14.98 22.34 6.07
C THR A 248 -14.17 23.19 5.09
N ALA A 249 -12.89 22.85 4.85
CA ALA A 249 -12.08 23.54 3.86
C ALA A 249 -12.65 23.39 2.43
N ALA A 250 -13.19 22.21 2.10
CA ALA A 250 -13.89 21.98 0.84
C ALA A 250 -15.15 22.86 0.72
N GLY A 251 -15.95 22.91 1.79
CA GLY A 251 -17.18 23.74 1.82
C GLY A 251 -16.92 25.23 1.74
N ALA A 252 -15.82 25.70 2.31
CA ALA A 252 -15.37 27.08 2.21
C ALA A 252 -14.75 27.42 0.83
N GLY A 253 -14.56 26.42 -0.04
CA GLY A 253 -13.96 26.60 -1.37
C GLY A 253 -12.48 26.98 -1.36
N ILE A 254 -11.78 26.84 -0.20
CA ILE A 254 -10.37 27.23 -0.04
C ILE A 254 -9.40 26.16 -0.55
N LEU A 255 -9.86 24.94 -0.85
CA LEU A 255 -9.07 23.88 -1.48
C LEU A 255 -8.76 24.14 -2.97
N LYS A 256 -8.90 25.38 -3.42
CA LYS A 256 -8.41 25.89 -4.71
C LYS A 256 -7.05 26.54 -4.57
N ASP A 257 -6.76 27.08 -3.39
CA ASP A 257 -5.49 27.72 -3.07
C ASP A 257 -4.41 26.68 -2.87
N GLU A 258 -3.32 26.82 -3.62
CA GLU A 258 -2.20 25.87 -3.57
C GLU A 258 -1.53 25.85 -2.20
N GLN A 259 -1.43 26.99 -1.53
CA GLN A 259 -0.81 27.06 -0.21
C GLN A 259 -1.68 26.29 0.82
N VAL A 260 -3.00 26.44 0.76
CA VAL A 260 -3.94 25.70 1.62
C VAL A 260 -3.84 24.19 1.37
N ILE A 261 -3.77 23.78 0.09
CA ILE A 261 -3.59 22.36 -0.26
C ILE A 261 -2.29 21.82 0.34
N ARG A 262 -1.16 22.54 0.22
CA ARG A 262 0.13 22.13 0.79
C ARG A 262 0.07 22.03 2.32
N GLU A 263 -0.61 22.96 2.98
CA GLU A 263 -0.80 22.92 4.44
C GLU A 263 -1.63 21.72 4.88
N GLU A 264 -2.72 21.40 4.17
CA GLU A 264 -3.52 20.20 4.43
C GLU A 264 -2.73 18.91 4.19
N VAL A 265 -1.95 18.82 3.11
CA VAL A 265 -1.07 17.67 2.87
C VAL A 265 -0.07 17.49 4.03
N ARG A 266 0.59 18.56 4.47
CA ARG A 266 1.54 18.52 5.60
C ARG A 266 0.87 18.13 6.92
N ARG A 267 -0.35 18.61 7.16
CA ARG A 267 -1.18 18.21 8.31
C ARG A 267 -1.49 16.71 8.26
N MET A 268 -1.91 16.23 7.09
CA MET A 268 -2.28 14.84 6.89
C MET A 268 -1.08 13.89 7.03
N LEU A 269 0.10 14.31 6.59
CA LEU A 269 1.37 13.59 6.77
C LEU A 269 1.80 13.48 8.24
N LYS A 270 1.34 14.37 9.12
CA LYS A 270 1.58 14.31 10.58
C LYS A 270 0.52 13.52 11.36
N SER A 271 -0.52 13.05 10.69
CA SER A 271 -1.60 12.28 11.33
C SER A 271 -1.21 10.81 11.51
N LYS A 272 -1.61 10.20 12.64
CA LYS A 272 -1.49 8.74 12.84
C LYS A 272 -2.21 7.90 11.77
N LYS A 273 -3.22 8.46 11.09
CA LYS A 273 -3.89 7.80 9.96
C LYS A 273 -2.96 7.53 8.77
N LEU A 274 -1.83 8.25 8.66
CA LEU A 274 -0.79 8.01 7.66
C LEU A 274 -0.25 6.58 7.70
N LYS A 275 -0.34 5.91 8.85
CA LYS A 275 0.02 4.49 8.96
C LYS A 275 -0.67 3.61 7.92
N ARG A 276 -1.91 3.95 7.55
CA ARG A 276 -2.69 3.21 6.55
C ARG A 276 -2.07 3.30 5.15
N PHE A 277 -1.49 4.45 4.80
CA PHE A 277 -0.70 4.59 3.58
C PHE A 277 0.56 3.72 3.63
N CYS A 278 1.29 3.75 4.75
CA CYS A 278 2.47 2.92 4.97
C CYS A 278 2.17 1.41 4.96
N ASP A 279 0.94 1.01 5.28
CA ASP A 279 0.50 -0.40 5.24
C ASP A 279 -0.04 -0.81 3.86
N ALA A 280 -0.43 0.15 3.03
CA ALA A 280 -1.05 -0.14 1.74
C ALA A 280 -0.07 0.02 0.56
N PHE A 281 0.55 1.18 0.41
CA PHE A 281 1.36 1.50 -0.76
C PHE A 281 2.63 0.63 -0.86
N PRO A 282 3.56 0.59 0.13
CA PRO A 282 4.82 -0.14 -0.03
C PRO A 282 4.62 -1.66 -0.11
N LEU A 283 3.63 -2.23 0.57
CA LEU A 283 3.31 -3.65 0.49
C LEU A 283 3.00 -4.04 -0.96
N GLN A 284 2.22 -3.22 -1.66
CA GLN A 284 1.78 -3.48 -3.03
C GLN A 284 2.82 -3.04 -4.06
N TRP A 285 3.46 -1.88 -3.88
CA TRP A 285 4.54 -1.41 -4.76
C TRP A 285 5.64 -2.46 -4.85
N LEU A 286 6.11 -2.98 -3.71
CA LEU A 286 7.16 -3.99 -3.62
C LEU A 286 6.66 -5.43 -3.87
N GLN A 287 5.35 -5.64 -4.05
CA GLN A 287 4.71 -6.95 -4.26
C GLN A 287 4.96 -7.95 -3.11
N LEU A 288 5.07 -7.47 -1.88
CA LEU A 288 5.45 -8.29 -0.71
C LEU A 288 4.40 -9.33 -0.31
N ASP A 289 3.18 -9.21 -0.79
CA ASP A 289 2.11 -10.22 -0.63
C ASP A 289 2.52 -11.58 -1.20
N ARG A 290 3.37 -11.64 -2.24
CA ARG A 290 3.94 -12.87 -2.79
C ARG A 290 4.77 -13.67 -1.78
N MET A 291 5.29 -13.00 -0.75
CA MET A 291 6.04 -13.65 0.33
C MET A 291 5.19 -14.61 1.17
N ILE A 292 3.86 -14.43 1.20
CA ILE A 292 2.94 -15.27 1.96
C ILE A 292 2.94 -16.71 1.44
N SER A 293 3.07 -16.88 0.12
CA SER A 293 3.12 -18.18 -0.57
C SER A 293 4.54 -18.75 -0.73
N ALA A 294 5.59 -17.99 -0.38
CA ALA A 294 6.95 -18.46 -0.51
C ALA A 294 7.26 -19.60 0.47
N THR A 295 7.73 -20.72 -0.05
CA THR A 295 8.04 -21.95 0.72
C THR A 295 9.41 -22.47 0.34
N PRO A 296 10.51 -21.82 0.78
CA PRO A 296 11.86 -22.38 0.61
C PRO A 296 11.96 -23.80 1.15
N ASP A 297 12.77 -24.62 0.51
CA ASP A 297 12.98 -26.02 0.93
C ASP A 297 13.56 -26.05 2.35
N PRO A 298 12.93 -26.74 3.32
CA PRO A 298 13.38 -26.75 4.71
C PRO A 298 14.69 -27.49 4.93
N ASP A 299 15.04 -28.45 4.09
CA ASP A 299 16.30 -29.19 4.18
C ASP A 299 17.48 -28.35 3.64
N LEU A 300 17.23 -27.54 2.62
CA LEU A 300 18.22 -26.63 2.03
C LEU A 300 18.35 -25.31 2.81
N PHE A 301 17.25 -24.81 3.37
CA PHE A 301 17.17 -23.52 4.05
C PHE A 301 16.57 -23.63 5.46
N PRO A 302 17.11 -24.47 6.36
CA PRO A 302 16.54 -24.69 7.68
C PRO A 302 16.48 -23.41 8.53
N HIS A 303 17.37 -22.44 8.27
CA HIS A 303 17.41 -21.15 8.98
C HIS A 303 16.25 -20.20 8.61
N PHE A 304 15.54 -20.47 7.50
CA PHE A 304 14.30 -19.76 7.17
C PHE A 304 13.18 -20.10 8.15
N TYR A 305 13.30 -21.23 8.81
CA TYR A 305 12.36 -21.71 9.80
C TYR A 305 12.95 -21.61 11.20
N PHE A 306 12.24 -21.00 12.14
CA PHE A 306 12.59 -21.04 13.54
C PHE A 306 11.48 -21.73 14.31
N SER A 307 11.80 -22.88 14.93
CA SER A 307 10.78 -23.75 15.48
C SER A 307 9.76 -24.11 14.37
N LYS A 308 8.46 -23.88 14.61
CA LYS A 308 7.37 -24.08 13.63
C LYS A 308 6.99 -22.82 12.85
N TYR A 309 7.68 -21.72 13.07
CA TYR A 309 7.39 -20.43 12.43
C TYR A 309 8.37 -20.12 11.30
N ARG A 310 7.90 -19.38 10.30
CA ARG A 310 8.73 -18.90 9.20
C ARG A 310 9.22 -17.48 9.47
N LEU A 311 10.38 -17.15 8.94
CA LEU A 311 10.93 -15.78 8.98
C LEU A 311 10.19 -14.79 8.10
N SER A 312 9.26 -15.25 7.25
CA SER A 312 8.56 -14.43 6.25
C SER A 312 8.05 -13.10 6.80
N MET A 313 7.47 -13.10 8.01
CA MET A 313 6.95 -11.89 8.62
C MET A 313 8.07 -10.90 9.00
N HIS A 314 9.19 -11.40 9.53
CA HIS A 314 10.33 -10.55 9.83
C HIS A 314 10.93 -9.95 8.56
N MET A 315 11.04 -10.75 7.49
CA MET A 315 11.55 -10.30 6.19
C MET A 315 10.65 -9.24 5.55
N MET A 316 9.33 -9.39 5.63
CA MET A 316 8.38 -8.39 5.09
C MET A 316 8.40 -7.08 5.88
N LEU A 317 8.62 -7.13 7.18
CA LEU A 317 8.61 -5.94 8.03
C LEU A 317 9.86 -5.07 7.83
N GLU A 318 11.00 -5.63 7.43
CA GLU A 318 12.24 -4.86 7.19
C GLU A 318 12.02 -3.73 6.16
N PRO A 319 11.59 -3.98 4.90
CA PRO A 319 11.38 -2.91 3.93
C PRO A 319 10.18 -2.01 4.26
N LEU A 320 9.17 -2.51 4.98
CA LEU A 320 8.04 -1.69 5.42
C LEU A 320 8.45 -0.70 6.50
N LEU A 321 9.30 -1.08 7.45
CA LEU A 321 9.84 -0.17 8.47
C LEU A 321 10.83 0.83 7.86
N LEU A 322 11.63 0.41 6.86
CA LEU A 322 12.46 1.34 6.09
C LEU A 322 11.59 2.40 5.39
N PHE A 323 10.49 1.99 4.75
CA PHE A 323 9.57 2.94 4.12
C PHE A 323 8.99 3.93 5.13
N GLU A 324 8.57 3.46 6.30
CA GLU A 324 8.07 4.34 7.37
C GLU A 324 9.13 5.34 7.83
N ALA A 325 10.37 4.90 8.01
CA ALA A 325 11.46 5.78 8.40
C ALA A 325 11.75 6.84 7.32
N VAL A 326 11.86 6.44 6.05
CA VAL A 326 12.08 7.36 4.93
C VAL A 326 10.96 8.40 4.86
N LEU A 327 9.70 7.98 5.06
CA LEU A 327 8.54 8.88 5.01
C LEU A 327 8.49 9.85 6.21
N LEU A 328 8.65 9.34 7.43
CA LEU A 328 8.55 10.16 8.64
C LEU A 328 9.73 11.13 8.77
N GLU A 329 10.93 10.68 8.44
CA GLU A 329 12.16 11.47 8.51
C GLU A 329 12.36 12.35 7.26
N ASN A 330 11.43 12.28 6.30
CA ASN A 330 11.47 13.02 5.03
C ASN A 330 12.80 12.86 4.28
N LEU A 331 13.27 11.62 4.17
CA LEU A 331 14.50 11.29 3.49
C LEU A 331 14.31 11.21 1.97
N PRO A 332 15.40 11.28 1.19
CA PRO A 332 15.37 11.03 -0.25
C PRO A 332 14.82 9.65 -0.58
N VAL A 333 14.02 9.51 -1.63
CA VAL A 333 13.52 8.20 -2.08
C VAL A 333 14.62 7.27 -2.59
N THR A 334 15.80 7.81 -2.92
CA THR A 334 16.99 7.03 -3.26
C THR A 334 17.46 6.11 -2.13
N GLN A 335 17.03 6.36 -0.88
CA GLN A 335 17.20 5.42 0.25
C GLN A 335 16.55 4.04 -0.02
N PHE A 336 15.59 3.95 -0.92
CA PHE A 336 15.04 2.65 -1.33
C PHE A 336 15.98 1.86 -2.24
N VAL A 337 16.91 2.51 -2.93
CA VAL A 337 17.98 1.86 -3.70
C VAL A 337 19.11 1.47 -2.76
N HIS A 338 19.59 2.43 -1.97
CA HIS A 338 20.61 2.24 -0.97
C HIS A 338 20.33 3.11 0.25
N SER A 339 20.33 2.49 1.42
CA SER A 339 20.22 3.15 2.71
C SER A 339 21.39 2.74 3.59
N ASP A 340 21.92 3.66 4.37
CA ASP A 340 22.95 3.43 5.38
C ASP A 340 22.40 2.81 6.67
N PHE A 341 21.09 2.59 6.73
CA PHE A 341 20.41 1.90 7.82
C PHE A 341 19.27 1.02 7.32
N THR A 342 18.85 0.08 8.16
CA THR A 342 17.64 -0.72 8.02
C THR A 342 17.07 -1.05 9.41
N TYR A 343 15.93 -1.74 9.45
CA TYR A 343 15.34 -2.25 10.70
C TYR A 343 15.37 -3.76 10.70
N ARG A 344 16.09 -4.37 11.63
CA ARG A 344 16.25 -5.83 11.72
C ARG A 344 15.87 -6.36 13.09
N SER A 345 15.27 -7.54 13.09
CA SER A 345 15.07 -8.34 14.30
C SER A 345 16.26 -9.26 14.54
N GLN A 346 16.40 -9.76 15.76
CA GLN A 346 17.42 -10.75 16.10
C GLN A 346 17.33 -12.02 15.21
N GLN A 347 16.10 -12.49 14.93
CA GLN A 347 15.86 -13.65 14.07
C GLN A 347 16.32 -13.38 12.64
N LEU A 348 16.06 -12.19 12.13
CA LEU A 348 16.45 -11.80 10.78
C LEU A 348 17.98 -11.68 10.65
N ASN A 349 18.65 -11.09 11.64
CA ASN A 349 20.12 -11.04 11.67
C ASN A 349 20.76 -12.44 11.68
N LYS A 350 20.21 -13.37 12.47
CA LYS A 350 20.67 -14.77 12.45
C LYS A 350 20.45 -15.43 11.10
N ALA A 351 19.33 -15.15 10.43
CA ALA A 351 19.04 -15.71 9.11
C ALA A 351 19.98 -15.19 8.04
N TYR A 352 20.34 -13.93 8.06
CA TYR A 352 21.32 -13.37 7.12
C TYR A 352 22.74 -13.92 7.35
N ALA A 353 23.02 -14.56 8.50
CA ALA A 353 24.35 -14.96 8.92
C ALA A 353 25.39 -13.82 8.84
N GLU A 354 24.91 -12.61 8.75
CA GLU A 354 25.72 -11.42 8.78
C GLU A 354 25.97 -11.04 10.22
N LEU A 355 27.22 -11.19 10.64
CA LEU A 355 27.83 -10.39 11.68
C LEU A 355 27.34 -10.66 13.11
N GLY A 356 28.24 -10.90 13.99
CA GLY A 356 28.10 -10.82 15.44
C GLY A 356 27.51 -9.52 16.00
N LEU A 357 26.58 -8.90 15.27
CA LEU A 357 25.69 -7.87 15.77
C LEU A 357 24.67 -8.56 16.66
N GLU A 358 25.00 -8.67 17.94
CA GLU A 358 24.00 -8.93 18.97
C GLU A 358 23.02 -7.75 18.95
N VAL A 359 21.89 -7.97 18.29
CA VAL A 359 20.73 -7.08 18.50
C VAL A 359 20.36 -7.26 19.96
N ALA A 360 20.62 -6.24 20.76
CA ALA A 360 20.29 -6.26 22.19
C ALA A 360 18.85 -6.76 22.35
N SER A 361 18.66 -7.84 23.10
CA SER A 361 17.35 -8.45 23.29
C SER A 361 16.48 -7.56 24.17
N ALA A 362 15.89 -6.51 23.59
CA ALA A 362 14.78 -5.86 24.21
C ALA A 362 13.68 -6.93 24.36
N LYS A 363 13.38 -7.33 25.59
CA LYS A 363 12.29 -8.27 25.85
C LYS A 363 11.02 -7.69 25.22
N PRO A 364 10.33 -8.41 24.32
CA PRO A 364 9.11 -7.90 23.76
C PRO A 364 8.12 -7.59 24.87
N SER A 365 7.62 -6.38 24.92
CA SER A 365 6.61 -5.99 25.90
C SER A 365 5.26 -6.59 25.50
N GLY A 366 5.01 -7.82 25.91
CA GLY A 366 3.75 -8.54 25.68
C GLY A 366 3.82 -9.58 24.56
N PRO A 367 2.88 -10.52 24.54
CA PRO A 367 2.83 -11.59 23.56
C PRO A 367 2.52 -11.05 22.14
N GLY A 368 3.14 -11.65 21.12
CA GLY A 368 2.89 -11.34 19.70
C GLY A 368 3.56 -10.06 19.17
N ARG A 369 4.44 -9.41 19.93
CA ARG A 369 5.24 -8.27 19.44
C ARG A 369 6.57 -8.74 18.89
N LEU A 370 6.90 -8.25 17.68
CA LEU A 370 8.20 -8.44 17.04
C LEU A 370 9.03 -7.19 17.28
N VAL A 371 10.24 -7.35 17.81
CA VAL A 371 11.14 -6.24 18.08
C VAL A 371 12.14 -6.11 16.95
N PHE A 372 12.25 -4.90 16.41
CA PHE A 372 13.23 -4.51 15.40
C PHE A 372 14.07 -3.37 15.93
N GLN A 373 15.33 -3.34 15.51
CA GLN A 373 16.25 -2.26 15.82
C GLN A 373 16.78 -1.64 14.54
N ARG A 374 16.96 -0.32 14.57
CA ARG A 374 17.66 0.40 13.51
C ARG A 374 19.11 -0.06 13.51
N THR A 375 19.53 -0.64 12.42
CA THR A 375 20.85 -1.27 12.25
C THR A 375 21.55 -0.58 11.08
N SER A 376 22.84 -0.22 11.26
CA SER A 376 23.65 0.31 10.18
C SER A 376 23.86 -0.73 9.09
N THR A 377 23.89 -0.27 7.85
CA THR A 377 24.25 -1.06 6.67
C THR A 377 25.51 -0.46 6.05
N GLU A 378 26.65 -0.73 6.67
CA GLU A 378 27.95 -0.12 6.30
C GLU A 378 28.44 -0.47 4.89
N SER A 379 27.93 -1.57 4.31
CA SER A 379 28.26 -1.97 2.95
C SER A 379 27.03 -1.88 2.05
N MET A 380 27.19 -1.45 0.80
CA MET A 380 26.14 -1.45 -0.20
C MET A 380 25.61 -2.86 -0.57
N ARG A 381 26.16 -3.93 0.01
CA ARG A 381 25.62 -5.29 -0.12
C ARG A 381 24.25 -5.44 0.53
N SER A 382 23.98 -4.68 1.58
CA SER A 382 22.67 -4.61 2.24
C SER A 382 22.15 -3.15 2.24
N GLY A 383 20.95 -2.93 2.76
CA GLY A 383 20.32 -1.62 2.73
C GLY A 383 19.46 -1.38 1.49
N GLY A 384 18.46 -0.53 1.63
CA GLY A 384 17.43 -0.34 0.63
C GLY A 384 16.50 -1.54 0.48
N VAL A 385 15.65 -1.53 -0.54
CA VAL A 385 14.66 -2.60 -0.79
C VAL A 385 15.16 -3.66 -1.78
N ILE A 386 16.12 -3.31 -2.64
CA ILE A 386 16.59 -4.17 -3.75
C ILE A 386 17.22 -5.46 -3.23
N THR A 387 17.96 -5.40 -2.13
CA THR A 387 18.69 -6.53 -1.55
C THR A 387 18.01 -7.13 -0.32
N ASN A 388 16.73 -6.82 -0.13
CA ASN A 388 15.97 -7.32 1.01
C ASN A 388 15.64 -8.82 0.88
N ALA A 389 15.73 -9.57 1.98
CA ALA A 389 15.48 -11.01 1.97
C ALA A 389 14.05 -11.37 1.54
N ALA A 390 13.05 -10.55 1.84
CA ALA A 390 11.68 -10.80 1.36
C ALA A 390 11.64 -10.78 -0.17
N VAL A 391 12.31 -9.80 -0.79
CA VAL A 391 12.41 -9.71 -2.25
C VAL A 391 13.12 -10.92 -2.84
N MET A 392 14.26 -11.32 -2.25
CA MET A 392 15.00 -12.50 -2.71
C MET A 392 14.16 -13.76 -2.62
N THR A 393 13.46 -13.95 -1.51
CA THR A 393 12.70 -15.18 -1.24
C THR A 393 11.44 -15.28 -2.10
N MET A 394 10.65 -14.21 -2.22
CA MET A 394 9.42 -14.25 -3.01
C MET A 394 9.66 -14.39 -4.53
N LEU A 395 10.90 -14.14 -4.97
CA LEU A 395 11.34 -14.24 -6.37
C LEU A 395 12.23 -15.46 -6.61
N SER A 396 12.15 -16.45 -5.78
CA SER A 396 12.90 -17.72 -5.87
C SER A 396 11.94 -18.89 -5.91
N ASN A 397 12.39 -20.03 -6.43
CA ASN A 397 11.70 -21.30 -6.21
C ASN A 397 12.16 -21.90 -4.86
N PRO A 398 11.55 -23.00 -4.39
CA PRO A 398 11.93 -23.61 -3.12
C PRO A 398 13.42 -23.93 -2.98
N GLU A 399 14.09 -24.29 -4.06
CA GLU A 399 15.46 -24.84 -4.02
C GLU A 399 16.54 -23.82 -4.40
N ARG A 400 16.21 -22.81 -5.24
CA ARG A 400 17.24 -21.92 -5.83
C ARG A 400 16.70 -20.53 -6.18
N SER A 401 17.62 -19.60 -6.38
CA SER A 401 17.37 -18.27 -6.95
C SER A 401 16.84 -18.35 -8.38
N GLN A 402 16.04 -17.36 -8.79
CA GLN A 402 15.51 -17.20 -10.15
C GLN A 402 15.87 -15.82 -10.72
N PRO A 403 17.02 -15.69 -11.41
CA PRO A 403 17.48 -14.40 -11.94
C PRO A 403 16.46 -13.73 -12.86
N ILE A 404 15.77 -14.49 -13.72
CA ILE A 404 14.75 -13.94 -14.62
C ILE A 404 13.63 -13.25 -13.83
N SER A 405 13.10 -13.93 -12.80
CA SER A 405 12.06 -13.36 -11.93
C SER A 405 12.55 -12.13 -11.18
N ARG A 406 13.80 -12.15 -10.70
CA ARG A 406 14.44 -11.00 -10.02
C ARG A 406 14.64 -9.84 -10.98
N GLY A 407 15.08 -10.10 -12.21
CA GLY A 407 15.25 -9.07 -13.25
C GLY A 407 13.92 -8.46 -13.67
N ALA A 408 12.89 -9.27 -13.87
CA ALA A 408 11.55 -8.82 -14.19
C ALA A 408 10.94 -7.96 -13.07
N TRP A 409 11.20 -8.33 -11.80
CA TRP A 409 10.77 -7.53 -10.64
C TRP A 409 11.50 -6.18 -10.60
N LEU A 410 12.82 -6.16 -10.79
CA LEU A 410 13.58 -4.89 -10.86
C LEU A 410 13.07 -3.99 -11.98
N ALA A 411 12.84 -4.55 -13.17
CA ALA A 411 12.28 -3.81 -14.29
C ALA A 411 10.89 -3.22 -13.95
N SER A 412 10.03 -4.03 -13.33
CA SER A 412 8.65 -3.63 -13.02
C SER A 412 8.55 -2.66 -11.83
N VAL A 413 9.25 -2.97 -10.73
CA VAL A 413 9.09 -2.27 -9.44
C VAL A 413 10.04 -1.10 -9.31
N ILE A 414 11.32 -1.30 -9.65
CA ILE A 414 12.35 -0.26 -9.48
C ILE A 414 12.36 0.71 -10.67
N PHE A 415 12.13 0.20 -11.89
CA PHE A 415 12.17 1.04 -13.11
C PHE A 415 10.81 1.32 -13.74
N ASN A 416 9.72 0.78 -13.18
CA ASN A 416 8.36 0.92 -13.72
C ASN A 416 8.27 0.62 -15.23
N ASN A 417 9.01 -0.39 -15.66
CA ASN A 417 9.07 -0.88 -17.03
C ASN A 417 8.88 -2.41 -17.07
N PRO A 418 7.65 -2.91 -16.79
CA PRO A 418 7.39 -4.34 -16.76
C PRO A 418 7.68 -4.99 -18.13
N PRO A 419 8.37 -6.14 -18.16
CA PRO A 419 8.59 -6.86 -19.40
C PRO A 419 7.24 -7.34 -19.96
N LYS A 420 7.19 -7.52 -21.28
CA LYS A 420 6.03 -8.16 -21.91
C LYS A 420 5.90 -9.60 -21.44
N PRO A 421 4.66 -10.12 -21.32
CA PRO A 421 4.48 -11.54 -21.03
C PRO A 421 5.20 -12.41 -22.07
N PRO A 422 5.78 -13.55 -21.67
CA PRO A 422 6.41 -14.47 -22.62
C PRO A 422 5.36 -14.96 -23.63
N PRO A 423 5.76 -15.27 -24.88
CA PRO A 423 4.88 -15.94 -25.82
C PRO A 423 4.33 -17.25 -25.25
N ALA A 424 3.10 -17.61 -25.61
CA ALA A 424 2.41 -18.78 -25.05
C ALA A 424 3.07 -20.13 -25.37
N ASP A 425 3.89 -20.17 -26.41
CA ASP A 425 4.59 -21.34 -26.93
C ASP A 425 6.03 -21.50 -26.41
N VAL A 426 6.46 -20.65 -25.48
CA VAL A 426 7.79 -20.78 -24.84
C VAL A 426 7.75 -21.91 -23.80
N PRO A 427 8.48 -23.02 -24.00
CA PRO A 427 8.56 -24.07 -23.02
C PRO A 427 9.22 -23.54 -21.74
N PRO A 428 8.74 -23.98 -20.54
CA PRO A 428 9.42 -23.65 -19.30
C PRO A 428 10.87 -24.15 -19.35
N LEU A 429 11.77 -23.41 -18.68
CA LEU A 429 13.14 -23.89 -18.49
C LEU A 429 13.08 -25.26 -17.83
N PRO A 430 13.84 -26.27 -18.30
CA PRO A 430 13.88 -27.58 -17.68
C PRO A 430 14.26 -27.44 -16.20
N GLU A 431 13.37 -27.84 -15.31
CA GLU A 431 13.65 -27.79 -13.86
C GLU A 431 14.71 -28.82 -13.48
N ASN A 432 14.73 -29.96 -14.17
CA ASN A 432 15.67 -31.07 -13.99
C ASN A 432 16.45 -31.30 -15.28
N ALA A 433 17.51 -30.55 -15.48
CA ALA A 433 18.48 -30.87 -16.48
C ALA A 433 19.45 -31.90 -15.89
N GLY A 434 19.71 -32.99 -16.63
CA GLY A 434 20.50 -34.12 -16.14
C GLY A 434 21.94 -33.76 -15.71
N ILE A 435 22.69 -34.76 -15.30
CA ILE A 435 24.02 -34.68 -14.66
C ILE A 435 25.00 -33.71 -15.36
N GLU A 436 24.92 -33.55 -16.68
CA GLU A 436 25.77 -32.62 -17.44
C GLU A 436 25.52 -31.14 -17.13
N THR A 437 24.35 -30.80 -16.64
CA THR A 437 23.98 -29.40 -16.31
C THR A 437 24.31 -29.00 -14.89
N GLU A 438 24.61 -29.95 -13.99
CA GLU A 438 25.07 -29.65 -12.63
C GLU A 438 26.45 -28.97 -12.60
N THR A 439 27.26 -29.14 -13.65
CA THR A 439 28.57 -28.49 -13.79
C THR A 439 28.48 -27.03 -14.25
N LEU A 440 27.39 -26.64 -14.87
CA LEU A 440 27.19 -25.28 -15.39
C LEU A 440 26.66 -24.33 -14.34
N THR A 441 27.09 -23.07 -14.41
CA THR A 441 26.47 -21.98 -13.64
C THR A 441 25.06 -21.68 -14.20
N LEU A 442 24.22 -21.06 -13.39
CA LEU A 442 22.87 -20.67 -13.82
C LEU A 442 22.92 -19.71 -15.02
N ARG A 443 23.92 -18.82 -15.08
CA ARG A 443 24.15 -17.90 -16.21
C ARG A 443 24.46 -18.65 -17.52
N GLU A 444 25.28 -19.67 -17.46
CA GLU A 444 25.64 -20.51 -18.62
C GLU A 444 24.41 -21.29 -19.13
N ARG A 445 23.63 -21.87 -18.23
CA ARG A 445 22.37 -22.56 -18.60
C ARG A 445 21.35 -21.62 -19.27
N LEU A 446 21.19 -20.40 -18.77
CA LEU A 446 20.32 -19.41 -19.37
C LEU A 446 20.87 -18.84 -20.70
N GLY A 447 22.21 -18.93 -20.88
CA GLY A 447 22.86 -18.53 -22.15
C GLY A 447 22.31 -19.26 -23.37
N ALA A 448 22.17 -20.58 -23.26
CA ALA A 448 21.62 -21.42 -24.33
C ALA A 448 20.16 -21.05 -24.69
N HIS A 449 19.35 -20.64 -23.71
CA HIS A 449 17.97 -20.23 -23.95
C HIS A 449 17.87 -18.90 -24.73
N ARG A 450 18.83 -18.01 -24.60
CA ARG A 450 18.88 -16.70 -25.28
C ARG A 450 19.26 -16.76 -26.76
N GLU A 451 19.70 -17.90 -27.28
CA GLU A 451 20.03 -18.05 -28.69
C GLU A 451 18.80 -17.91 -29.60
N ARG A 452 17.60 -18.14 -29.06
CA ARG A 452 16.36 -17.91 -29.78
C ARG A 452 16.10 -16.41 -30.01
N SER A 453 15.82 -16.00 -31.22
CA SER A 453 15.63 -14.60 -31.59
C SER A 453 14.42 -13.94 -30.94
N ASP A 454 13.35 -14.69 -30.68
CA ASP A 454 12.12 -14.28 -30.02
C ASP A 454 12.29 -14.04 -28.49
N CYS A 455 13.28 -14.69 -27.88
CA CYS A 455 13.59 -14.56 -26.44
C CYS A 455 14.63 -13.46 -26.16
N ARG A 456 15.55 -13.23 -27.10
CA ARG A 456 16.74 -12.37 -26.91
C ARG A 456 16.38 -10.96 -26.45
N GLY A 457 15.41 -10.30 -27.11
CA GLY A 457 15.09 -8.89 -26.84
C GLY A 457 14.60 -8.62 -25.42
N CYS A 458 13.82 -9.56 -24.82
CA CYS A 458 13.39 -9.44 -23.43
C CYS A 458 14.53 -9.79 -22.46
N HIS A 459 15.29 -10.87 -22.75
CA HIS A 459 16.37 -11.31 -21.89
C HIS A 459 17.55 -10.32 -21.82
N GLU A 460 17.86 -9.61 -22.89
CA GLU A 460 18.88 -8.54 -22.90
C GLU A 460 18.55 -7.42 -21.91
N GLN A 461 17.26 -7.16 -21.65
CA GLN A 461 16.82 -6.14 -20.72
C GLN A 461 16.76 -6.63 -19.27
N ILE A 462 16.27 -7.85 -19.03
CA ILE A 462 16.00 -8.34 -17.67
C ILE A 462 17.14 -9.15 -17.03
N ASP A 463 17.91 -9.89 -17.85
CA ASP A 463 18.96 -10.78 -17.33
C ASP A 463 20.08 -10.02 -16.58
N PRO A 464 20.63 -8.89 -17.10
CA PRO A 464 21.64 -8.15 -16.35
C PRO A 464 21.14 -7.71 -14.98
N LEU A 465 19.87 -7.27 -14.90
CA LEU A 465 19.25 -6.87 -13.64
C LEU A 465 19.15 -8.04 -12.66
N GLY A 466 18.70 -9.21 -13.14
CA GLY A 466 18.54 -10.38 -12.29
C GLY A 466 19.87 -10.98 -11.82
N PHE A 467 20.86 -11.02 -12.70
CA PHE A 467 22.20 -11.51 -12.32
C PHE A 467 22.94 -10.61 -11.34
N ALA A 468 22.65 -9.30 -11.31
CA ALA A 468 23.17 -8.38 -10.29
C ALA A 468 22.85 -8.86 -8.85
N LEU A 469 21.77 -9.64 -8.69
CA LEU A 469 21.30 -10.16 -7.40
C LEU A 469 21.68 -11.62 -7.15
N GLU A 470 22.51 -12.25 -8.00
CA GLU A 470 22.76 -13.69 -7.94
C GLU A 470 23.69 -14.10 -6.79
N ASN A 471 24.41 -13.15 -6.19
CA ASN A 471 25.12 -13.36 -4.94
C ASN A 471 24.20 -13.61 -3.73
N TYR A 472 22.88 -13.44 -3.88
CA TYR A 472 21.90 -13.78 -2.85
C TYR A 472 21.23 -15.11 -3.22
N ASP A 473 21.23 -16.05 -2.27
CA ASP A 473 20.54 -17.34 -2.43
C ASP A 473 19.00 -17.19 -2.45
N ALA A 474 18.30 -18.32 -2.39
CA ALA A 474 16.83 -18.31 -2.43
C ALA A 474 16.15 -17.65 -1.21
N VAL A 475 16.87 -17.44 -0.12
CA VAL A 475 16.35 -16.80 1.10
C VAL A 475 17.10 -15.51 1.47
N GLY A 476 17.87 -14.97 0.55
CA GLY A 476 18.56 -13.69 0.70
C GLY A 476 19.89 -13.74 1.44
N ARG A 477 20.48 -14.92 1.67
CA ARG A 477 21.82 -15.04 2.25
C ARG A 477 22.86 -14.80 1.18
N TRP A 478 23.95 -14.16 1.56
CA TRP A 478 25.08 -13.92 0.67
C TRP A 478 25.85 -15.19 0.34
N ARG A 479 26.20 -15.37 -0.93
CA ARG A 479 27.08 -16.43 -1.45
C ARG A 479 28.05 -15.88 -2.50
N SER A 480 29.30 -16.35 -2.49
CA SER A 480 30.28 -16.07 -3.55
C SER A 480 30.41 -17.22 -4.56
N THR A 481 29.91 -18.39 -4.18
CA THR A 481 29.97 -19.62 -4.99
C THR A 481 28.63 -20.34 -4.99
N TYR A 482 28.36 -21.06 -6.07
CA TYR A 482 27.24 -22.01 -6.15
C TYR A 482 27.58 -23.33 -5.41
N LYS A 483 26.57 -24.19 -5.22
CA LYS A 483 26.78 -25.52 -4.59
C LYS A 483 27.80 -26.40 -5.33
N ASN A 484 27.92 -26.23 -6.66
CA ASN A 484 28.92 -26.95 -7.49
C ASN A 484 30.34 -26.36 -7.41
N GLY A 485 30.58 -25.41 -6.50
CA GLY A 485 31.90 -24.79 -6.30
C GLY A 485 32.25 -23.68 -7.32
N ARG A 486 31.43 -23.47 -8.34
CA ARG A 486 31.65 -22.39 -9.34
C ARG A 486 31.37 -21.02 -8.74
N SER A 487 32.18 -20.04 -9.09
CA SER A 487 32.01 -18.66 -8.63
C SER A 487 30.74 -18.04 -9.23
N VAL A 488 30.04 -17.22 -8.41
CA VAL A 488 28.91 -16.40 -8.88
C VAL A 488 29.45 -15.24 -9.70
N ASN A 489 28.93 -15.10 -10.91
CA ASN A 489 29.18 -13.93 -11.76
C ASN A 489 27.96 -13.03 -11.77
N ALA A 490 28.02 -11.92 -11.02
CA ALA A 490 26.96 -10.91 -10.90
C ALA A 490 27.13 -9.72 -11.87
N SER A 491 28.14 -9.76 -12.77
CA SER A 491 28.43 -8.64 -13.67
C SER A 491 27.32 -8.42 -14.70
N GLY A 492 27.24 -7.20 -15.20
CA GLY A 492 26.30 -6.83 -16.24
C GLY A 492 26.49 -5.39 -16.70
N LYS A 493 25.51 -4.90 -17.46
CA LYS A 493 25.48 -3.51 -17.92
C LYS A 493 24.09 -2.94 -17.70
N LEU A 494 24.00 -1.84 -16.97
CA LEU A 494 22.75 -1.12 -16.73
C LEU A 494 22.54 -0.04 -17.80
N PHE A 495 21.33 0.05 -18.36
CA PHE A 495 20.92 1.04 -19.38
C PHE A 495 21.81 1.06 -20.63
N HIS A 496 22.49 -0.06 -20.96
CA HIS A 496 23.49 -0.16 -22.04
C HIS A 496 24.68 0.80 -21.88
N GLN A 497 24.83 1.44 -20.70
CA GLN A 497 25.80 2.51 -20.45
C GLN A 497 26.76 2.18 -19.30
N TYR A 498 26.26 1.70 -18.16
CA TYR A 498 27.03 1.50 -16.95
C TYR A 498 27.37 0.04 -16.74
N ASP A 499 28.64 -0.32 -16.90
CA ASP A 499 29.12 -1.64 -16.52
C ASP A 499 29.18 -1.76 -14.99
N PHE A 500 28.86 -2.95 -14.47
CA PHE A 500 28.99 -3.29 -13.06
C PHE A 500 29.48 -4.74 -12.89
N ALA A 501 30.28 -4.97 -11.88
CA ALA A 501 30.81 -6.31 -11.55
C ALA A 501 30.06 -6.97 -10.37
N ASN A 502 29.39 -6.19 -9.55
CA ASN A 502 28.76 -6.64 -8.31
C ASN A 502 27.57 -5.74 -7.92
N ILE A 503 26.89 -6.13 -6.84
CA ILE A 503 25.68 -5.41 -6.37
C ILE A 503 25.96 -3.98 -5.92
N THR A 504 27.14 -3.68 -5.38
CA THR A 504 27.50 -2.32 -4.97
C THR A 504 27.56 -1.40 -6.17
N GLU A 505 28.33 -1.80 -7.19
CA GLU A 505 28.45 -1.06 -8.45
C GLU A 505 27.11 -0.95 -9.20
N PHE A 506 26.25 -2.00 -9.11
CA PHE A 506 24.90 -1.96 -9.66
C PHE A 506 24.03 -0.89 -8.99
N LYS A 507 24.04 -0.80 -7.65
CA LYS A 507 23.32 0.27 -6.93
C LYS A 507 23.90 1.65 -7.23
N GLU A 508 25.22 1.78 -7.32
CA GLU A 508 25.87 3.02 -7.73
C GLU A 508 25.45 3.45 -9.14
N ALA A 509 25.36 2.48 -10.07
CA ALA A 509 24.88 2.77 -11.43
C ALA A 509 23.44 3.27 -11.45
N ILE A 510 22.54 2.72 -10.60
CA ILE A 510 21.19 3.25 -10.44
C ILE A 510 21.20 4.67 -9.89
N LEU A 511 22.05 4.94 -8.89
CA LEU A 511 22.14 6.25 -8.24
C LEU A 511 22.79 7.32 -9.13
N LYS A 512 23.59 6.95 -10.15
CA LYS A 512 24.05 7.88 -11.18
C LYS A 512 22.91 8.37 -12.08
N GLU A 513 21.83 7.60 -12.16
CA GLU A 513 20.60 7.92 -12.92
C GLU A 513 19.40 8.02 -11.95
N ASP A 514 19.62 8.68 -10.82
CA ASP A 514 18.64 8.78 -9.73
C ASP A 514 17.29 9.34 -10.20
N ALA A 515 17.30 10.31 -11.11
CA ALA A 515 16.09 10.85 -11.74
C ALA A 515 15.24 9.77 -12.44
N THR A 516 15.88 8.74 -13.03
CA THR A 516 15.18 7.61 -13.66
C THR A 516 14.44 6.77 -12.62
N PHE A 517 15.09 6.48 -11.48
CA PHE A 517 14.44 5.78 -10.37
C PHE A 517 13.32 6.62 -9.75
N VAL A 518 13.59 7.92 -9.49
CA VAL A 518 12.59 8.84 -8.92
C VAL A 518 11.36 8.96 -9.83
N LYS A 519 11.56 9.03 -11.14
CA LYS A 519 10.48 9.02 -12.13
C LYS A 519 9.64 7.74 -12.04
N ALA A 520 10.28 6.57 -11.89
CA ALA A 520 9.59 5.30 -11.70
C ALA A 520 8.78 5.27 -10.39
N PHE A 521 9.38 5.72 -9.28
CA PHE A 521 8.72 5.82 -7.99
C PHE A 521 7.51 6.79 -8.04
N ALA A 522 7.67 7.96 -8.63
CA ALA A 522 6.58 8.93 -8.80
C ALA A 522 5.43 8.39 -9.66
N LYS A 523 5.73 7.57 -10.69
CA LYS A 523 4.70 6.87 -11.48
C LYS A 523 3.90 5.88 -10.63
N HIS A 524 4.56 5.06 -9.82
CA HIS A 524 3.88 4.14 -8.90
C HIS A 524 2.99 4.91 -7.92
N LEU A 525 3.52 5.99 -7.35
CA LEU A 525 2.80 6.82 -6.39
C LEU A 525 1.58 7.49 -7.01
N LEU A 526 1.72 8.08 -8.20
CA LEU A 526 0.62 8.72 -8.94
C LEU A 526 -0.45 7.69 -9.33
N SER A 527 -0.04 6.50 -9.82
CA SER A 527 -0.98 5.42 -10.16
C SER A 527 -1.79 4.94 -8.94
N PHE A 528 -1.13 4.81 -7.78
CA PHE A 528 -1.80 4.49 -6.52
C PHE A 528 -2.78 5.58 -6.08
N ALA A 529 -2.36 6.85 -6.16
CA ALA A 529 -3.16 8.01 -5.79
C ALA A 529 -4.42 8.16 -6.66
N LEU A 530 -4.28 7.95 -7.97
CA LEU A 530 -5.38 8.03 -8.94
C LEU A 530 -6.28 6.80 -8.94
N GLY A 531 -5.78 5.64 -8.48
CA GLY A 531 -6.50 4.37 -8.56
C GLY A 531 -6.78 3.92 -10.00
N ARG A 532 -5.85 4.18 -10.91
CA ARG A 532 -5.89 3.75 -12.32
C ARG A 532 -4.50 3.59 -12.92
N ARG A 533 -4.43 2.92 -14.06
CA ARG A 533 -3.20 2.93 -14.88
C ARG A 533 -2.92 4.33 -15.40
N LEU A 534 -1.64 4.66 -15.48
CA LEU A 534 -1.21 5.93 -16.05
C LEU A 534 -1.32 5.92 -17.56
N THR A 535 -1.70 7.05 -18.12
CA THR A 535 -1.71 7.32 -19.56
C THR A 535 -0.41 8.01 -19.99
N PRO A 536 -0.10 8.10 -21.28
CA PRO A 536 1.05 8.88 -21.74
C PRO A 536 1.03 10.35 -21.30
N TRP A 537 -0.15 10.94 -21.09
CA TRP A 537 -0.34 12.32 -20.63
C TRP A 537 0.15 12.52 -19.18
N ASP A 538 -0.05 11.53 -18.34
CA ASP A 538 0.39 11.58 -16.94
C ASP A 538 1.93 11.61 -16.81
N ASN A 539 2.68 11.21 -17.85
CA ASN A 539 4.13 11.28 -17.85
C ASN A 539 4.66 12.72 -17.76
N VAL A 540 3.93 13.69 -18.30
CA VAL A 540 4.31 15.12 -18.20
C VAL A 540 4.24 15.56 -16.74
N ASP A 541 3.15 15.20 -16.05
CA ASP A 541 2.98 15.53 -14.64
C ASP A 541 4.06 14.88 -13.77
N VAL A 542 4.43 13.63 -14.09
CA VAL A 542 5.52 12.93 -13.40
C VAL A 542 6.87 13.63 -13.65
N GLU A 543 7.14 14.07 -14.88
CA GLU A 543 8.37 14.81 -15.21
C GLU A 543 8.45 16.13 -14.44
N ASP A 544 7.33 16.84 -14.31
CA ASP A 544 7.27 18.09 -13.52
C ASP A 544 7.49 17.81 -12.02
N VAL A 545 6.95 16.73 -11.46
CA VAL A 545 7.22 16.30 -10.08
C VAL A 545 8.71 16.03 -9.86
N VAL A 546 9.34 15.28 -10.78
CA VAL A 546 10.78 14.98 -10.70
C VAL A 546 11.60 16.26 -10.77
N ALA A 547 11.31 17.14 -11.73
CA ALA A 547 12.04 18.39 -11.92
C ALA A 547 11.94 19.33 -10.71
N THR A 548 10.74 19.46 -10.13
CA THR A 548 10.51 20.35 -8.97
C THR A 548 11.10 19.82 -7.68
N THR A 549 11.27 18.52 -7.52
CA THR A 549 11.82 17.89 -6.30
C THR A 549 13.34 17.67 -6.36
N ALA A 550 13.97 17.84 -7.51
CA ALA A 550 15.41 17.65 -7.69
C ALA A 550 16.23 18.58 -6.78
N GLY A 551 15.85 19.86 -6.68
CA GLY A 551 16.53 20.83 -5.83
C GLY A 551 16.51 20.54 -4.33
N ASP A 552 15.54 19.72 -3.86
CA ASP A 552 15.43 19.27 -2.47
C ASP A 552 15.94 17.82 -2.28
N GLY A 553 16.65 17.27 -3.25
CA GLY A 553 17.24 15.94 -3.20
C GLY A 553 16.22 14.80 -3.23
N TYR A 554 15.09 15.01 -3.89
CA TYR A 554 14.04 14.00 -4.05
C TYR A 554 13.45 13.45 -2.74
N LYS A 555 13.26 14.34 -1.76
CA LYS A 555 12.63 13.96 -0.48
C LYS A 555 11.21 13.47 -0.70
N ILE A 556 10.85 12.38 0.00
CA ILE A 556 9.59 11.67 -0.24
C ILE A 556 8.34 12.53 -0.02
N GLN A 557 8.33 13.40 0.99
CA GLN A 557 7.17 14.28 1.26
C GLN A 557 7.00 15.34 0.16
N GLY A 558 8.11 15.83 -0.42
CA GLY A 558 8.08 16.71 -1.59
C GLY A 558 7.49 16.03 -2.83
N ILE A 559 7.83 14.76 -3.06
CA ILE A 559 7.25 13.98 -4.17
C ILE A 559 5.74 13.75 -3.94
N ILE A 560 5.33 13.42 -2.70
CA ILE A 560 3.89 13.29 -2.35
C ILE A 560 3.15 14.60 -2.59
N GLU A 561 3.70 15.71 -2.14
CA GLU A 561 3.14 17.06 -2.34
C GLU A 561 3.05 17.39 -3.83
N GLY A 562 4.11 17.11 -4.60
CA GLY A 562 4.14 17.29 -6.06
C GLY A 562 3.07 16.46 -6.78
N VAL A 563 2.86 15.21 -6.39
CA VAL A 563 1.79 14.35 -6.92
C VAL A 563 0.42 14.96 -6.66
N VAL A 564 0.14 15.45 -5.44
CA VAL A 564 -1.15 16.08 -5.09
C VAL A 564 -1.35 17.38 -5.87
N MET A 565 -0.28 18.14 -6.12
CA MET A 565 -0.34 19.39 -6.88
C MET A 565 -0.42 19.19 -8.38
N SER A 566 -0.17 17.98 -8.89
CA SER A 566 -0.16 17.70 -10.33
C SER A 566 -1.56 17.88 -10.97
N PRO A 567 -1.62 18.34 -12.22
CA PRO A 567 -2.87 18.40 -12.98
C PRO A 567 -3.61 17.07 -13.02
N ALA A 568 -2.91 15.92 -13.15
CA ALA A 568 -3.52 14.60 -13.13
C ALA A 568 -4.28 14.31 -11.83
N PHE A 569 -3.78 14.77 -10.68
CA PHE A 569 -4.44 14.57 -9.40
C PHE A 569 -5.61 15.55 -9.17
N ARG A 570 -5.53 16.76 -9.72
CA ARG A 570 -6.52 17.84 -9.53
C ARG A 570 -7.64 17.84 -10.58
N SER A 571 -7.49 17.09 -11.68
CA SER A 571 -8.51 16.95 -12.74
C SER A 571 -9.46 15.77 -12.48
N PRO A 572 -10.69 15.80 -13.06
CA PRO A 572 -11.68 14.72 -12.98
C PRO A 572 -11.21 13.39 -13.51
#